data_d49285afdf12c787c95322a4bb45671e
#
_entry.id   d49285afdf12c787c95322a4bb45671e
#
_cell.length_a   1.000
_cell.length_b   1.000
_cell.length_c   1.000
_cell.angle_alpha   90.00
_cell.angle_beta   90.00
_cell.angle_gamma   90.00
#
_symmetry.space_group_name_H-M   'P 1'
#
loop_
_entity.id
_entity.type
_entity.pdbx_description
1 polymer ?
#
loop_
_entity_poly.entity_id
_entity_poly.type
_entity_poly.pdbx_seq_one_letter_code
_entity_poly.pdbx_strand_id
1 'polypeptide(L)'
;MANIAVLGHGGVGSGVLEVLTSHAASIAKRAKEEIHVKYILDLKEFPGLPYSDRFTKDFNVILNDPEVQIVVEVMGGLHPAYDFVKACLENGKSVVTSNKELVAQKGAELLAIAQANNLNFLFEASVGGGIPIIRPISQCLAANDVTEIAGILNGTTNFILTKMIREQMNFEDALKLAQQLGYAERNPSADVEGLDACRKICILASLAFGTHVYPDSVYTEGITKITLQDVDFADVWGGVIKLIGSVKKLENGQVHIMVCPMFVHRGSQLASVDDVFNGIMVRGDATGDVVFYGKGAGKLPTASAVVADVIDCVKHFKARKYLFWEDAKPNYVADFGSMETSAFVRVSAKDSDTALNTAADVFGKITPLLAKRPVQGEAGFTVENLTEKELSDKLAALEARGVKVEGRIRISDY
;
A
#
# COMPACT_ATOMS: atom_id res chain seq x y z
N MET A 1 8.42 -32.05 -12.58
CA MET A 1 9.27 -31.12 -11.77
C MET A 1 9.27 -29.78 -12.45
N ALA A 2 8.84 -28.74 -11.76
CA ALA A 2 8.84 -27.37 -12.27
C ALA A 2 10.16 -26.70 -11.90
N ASN A 3 10.89 -26.21 -12.90
CA ASN A 3 12.13 -25.44 -12.68
C ASN A 3 11.83 -23.96 -12.61
N ILE A 4 12.34 -23.30 -11.58
CA ILE A 4 12.22 -21.86 -11.39
C ILE A 4 13.59 -21.19 -11.27
N ALA A 5 13.64 -19.91 -11.56
CA ALA A 5 14.78 -19.05 -11.25
C ALA A 5 14.34 -17.92 -10.31
N VAL A 6 15.22 -17.49 -9.41
CA VAL A 6 14.99 -16.39 -8.46
C VAL A 6 15.91 -15.24 -8.79
N LEU A 7 15.39 -14.06 -9.09
CA LEU A 7 16.12 -12.84 -9.35
C LEU A 7 16.21 -12.01 -8.06
N GLY A 8 17.36 -11.96 -7.45
CA GLY A 8 17.66 -11.31 -6.18
C GLY A 8 17.71 -12.29 -5.00
N HIS A 9 18.79 -12.22 -4.20
CA HIS A 9 18.98 -13.02 -2.99
C HIS A 9 19.10 -12.11 -1.75
N GLY A 10 18.26 -11.08 -1.71
CA GLY A 10 18.08 -10.23 -0.53
C GLY A 10 17.19 -10.89 0.54
N GLY A 11 16.55 -10.08 1.39
CA GLY A 11 15.66 -10.57 2.44
C GLY A 11 14.54 -11.47 1.91
N VAL A 12 13.81 -11.03 0.89
CA VAL A 12 12.69 -11.80 0.31
C VAL A 12 13.21 -13.03 -0.45
N GLY A 13 14.22 -12.88 -1.30
CA GLY A 13 14.77 -14.00 -2.08
C GLY A 13 15.31 -15.13 -1.21
N SER A 14 16.12 -14.81 -0.19
CA SER A 14 16.56 -15.81 0.78
C SER A 14 15.40 -16.46 1.55
N GLY A 15 14.34 -15.69 1.84
CA GLY A 15 13.11 -16.22 2.43
C GLY A 15 12.37 -17.18 1.52
N VAL A 16 12.32 -16.91 0.22
CA VAL A 16 11.72 -17.82 -0.79
C VAL A 16 12.45 -19.17 -0.80
N LEU A 17 13.80 -19.15 -0.81
CA LEU A 17 14.61 -20.37 -0.73
C LEU A 17 14.35 -21.13 0.59
N GLU A 18 14.26 -20.41 1.71
CA GLU A 18 13.98 -20.98 3.02
C GLU A 18 12.62 -21.67 3.05
N VAL A 19 11.55 -21.02 2.58
CA VAL A 19 10.19 -21.59 2.54
C VAL A 19 10.12 -22.79 1.60
N LEU A 20 10.70 -22.70 0.40
CA LEU A 20 10.73 -23.81 -0.56
C LEU A 20 11.47 -25.05 -0.01
N THR A 21 12.55 -24.83 0.73
CA THR A 21 13.33 -25.93 1.32
C THR A 21 12.64 -26.53 2.54
N SER A 22 12.21 -25.67 3.49
CA SER A 22 11.62 -26.13 4.76
C SER A 22 10.27 -26.80 4.59
N HIS A 23 9.51 -26.44 3.57
CA HIS A 23 8.17 -26.95 3.29
C HIS A 23 8.07 -27.77 2.00
N ALA A 24 9.19 -28.26 1.45
CA ALA A 24 9.28 -28.92 0.15
C ALA A 24 8.21 -29.99 -0.07
N ALA A 25 8.05 -30.94 0.87
CA ALA A 25 7.06 -32.01 0.78
C ALA A 25 5.60 -31.50 0.75
N SER A 26 5.27 -30.53 1.60
CA SER A 26 3.94 -29.92 1.65
C SER A 26 3.64 -29.12 0.38
N ILE A 27 4.63 -28.40 -0.13
CA ILE A 27 4.53 -27.63 -1.36
C ILE A 27 4.33 -28.55 -2.56
N ALA A 28 5.14 -29.61 -2.70
CA ALA A 28 5.00 -30.59 -3.76
C ALA A 28 3.61 -31.26 -3.76
N LYS A 29 3.08 -31.60 -2.58
CA LYS A 29 1.73 -32.16 -2.44
C LYS A 29 0.65 -31.19 -2.93
N ARG A 30 0.79 -29.88 -2.65
CA ARG A 30 -0.16 -28.83 -3.04
C ARG A 30 -0.04 -28.47 -4.51
N ALA A 31 1.18 -28.31 -5.02
CA ALA A 31 1.45 -28.06 -6.42
C ALA A 31 1.20 -29.30 -7.30
N LYS A 32 1.14 -30.50 -6.70
CA LYS A 32 1.14 -31.82 -7.35
C LYS A 32 2.38 -32.06 -8.22
N GLU A 33 3.43 -31.34 -7.95
CA GLU A 33 4.70 -31.37 -8.65
C GLU A 33 5.80 -30.81 -7.77
N GLU A 34 7.03 -31.34 -7.89
CA GLU A 34 8.20 -30.78 -7.21
C GLU A 34 8.61 -29.46 -7.86
N ILE A 35 8.98 -28.48 -7.03
CA ILE A 35 9.47 -27.17 -7.47
C ILE A 35 10.96 -27.12 -7.18
N HIS A 36 11.75 -26.91 -8.22
CA HIS A 36 13.21 -26.87 -8.15
C HIS A 36 13.74 -25.48 -8.51
N VAL A 37 14.52 -24.85 -7.62
CA VAL A 37 15.26 -23.62 -7.92
C VAL A 37 16.50 -23.98 -8.70
N LYS A 38 16.50 -23.71 -10.00
CA LYS A 38 17.63 -24.03 -10.91
C LYS A 38 18.69 -22.94 -10.88
N TYR A 39 18.28 -21.67 -10.85
CA TYR A 39 19.18 -20.52 -10.83
C TYR A 39 18.77 -19.48 -9.82
N ILE A 40 19.76 -18.76 -9.30
CA ILE A 40 19.61 -17.58 -8.46
C ILE A 40 20.46 -16.46 -9.05
N LEU A 41 19.84 -15.38 -9.51
CA LEU A 41 20.56 -14.22 -10.03
C LEU A 41 20.87 -13.26 -8.89
N ASP A 42 22.15 -13.00 -8.66
CA ASP A 42 22.58 -11.93 -7.77
C ASP A 42 23.98 -11.47 -8.15
N LEU A 43 24.30 -10.20 -7.95
CA LEU A 43 25.63 -9.64 -8.21
C LEU A 43 26.61 -9.99 -7.09
N LYS A 44 26.10 -10.25 -5.87
CA LYS A 44 26.91 -10.67 -4.72
C LYS A 44 27.20 -12.16 -4.77
N GLU A 45 28.25 -12.54 -4.07
CA GLU A 45 28.62 -13.95 -3.88
C GLU A 45 28.16 -14.43 -2.50
N PHE A 46 27.68 -15.65 -2.45
CA PHE A 46 27.17 -16.27 -1.22
C PHE A 46 27.84 -17.62 -0.98
N PRO A 47 29.17 -17.63 -0.67
CA PRO A 47 29.91 -18.85 -0.40
C PRO A 47 29.38 -19.53 0.86
N GLY A 48 29.36 -20.85 0.86
CA GLY A 48 28.97 -21.65 2.03
C GLY A 48 27.48 -21.93 2.17
N LEU A 49 26.62 -21.41 1.28
CA LEU A 49 25.23 -21.83 1.23
C LEU A 49 25.08 -23.21 0.57
N PRO A 50 24.13 -24.05 1.02
CA PRO A 50 23.90 -25.39 0.45
C PRO A 50 23.57 -25.40 -1.06
N TYR A 51 23.24 -24.24 -1.63
CA TYR A 51 22.85 -24.01 -3.02
C TYR A 51 23.74 -22.95 -3.71
N SER A 52 24.98 -22.78 -3.20
CA SER A 52 25.92 -21.79 -3.75
C SER A 52 26.26 -22.00 -5.23
N ASP A 53 26.16 -23.24 -5.70
CA ASP A 53 26.36 -23.67 -7.09
C ASP A 53 25.27 -23.18 -8.08
N ARG A 54 24.13 -22.69 -7.58
CA ARG A 54 22.99 -22.21 -8.38
C ARG A 54 23.07 -20.73 -8.71
N PHE A 55 24.04 -19.99 -8.17
CA PHE A 55 24.19 -18.56 -8.42
C PHE A 55 24.75 -18.27 -9.79
N THR A 56 24.18 -17.26 -10.43
CA THR A 56 24.69 -16.65 -11.68
C THR A 56 24.61 -15.14 -11.60
N LYS A 57 25.54 -14.45 -12.30
CA LYS A 57 25.51 -12.99 -12.50
C LYS A 57 24.96 -12.60 -13.87
N ASP A 58 24.74 -13.59 -14.74
CA ASP A 58 24.27 -13.40 -16.12
C ASP A 58 22.80 -13.80 -16.26
N PHE A 59 21.93 -12.81 -16.46
CA PHE A 59 20.51 -13.00 -16.70
C PHE A 59 20.23 -13.85 -17.96
N ASN A 60 21.07 -13.77 -18.98
CA ASN A 60 20.87 -14.51 -20.23
C ASN A 60 20.92 -16.03 -20.05
N VAL A 61 21.66 -16.51 -19.04
CA VAL A 61 21.65 -17.94 -18.67
C VAL A 61 20.25 -18.40 -18.28
N ILE A 62 19.51 -17.56 -17.54
CA ILE A 62 18.13 -17.84 -17.13
C ILE A 62 17.17 -17.67 -18.30
N LEU A 63 17.31 -16.57 -19.04
CA LEU A 63 16.41 -16.23 -20.14
C LEU A 63 16.40 -17.30 -21.22
N ASN A 64 17.59 -17.78 -21.60
CA ASN A 64 17.77 -18.72 -22.72
C ASN A 64 17.62 -20.20 -22.32
N ASP A 65 17.47 -20.51 -21.03
CA ASP A 65 17.25 -21.89 -20.60
C ASP A 65 15.76 -22.29 -20.76
N PRO A 66 15.44 -23.20 -21.70
CA PRO A 66 14.06 -23.62 -21.96
C PRO A 66 13.45 -24.43 -20.82
N GLU A 67 14.23 -24.95 -19.88
CA GLU A 67 13.73 -25.71 -18.75
C GLU A 67 13.22 -24.79 -17.61
N VAL A 68 13.63 -23.51 -17.60
CA VAL A 68 13.11 -22.52 -16.63
C VAL A 68 11.73 -22.07 -17.07
N GLN A 69 10.73 -22.40 -16.30
CA GLN A 69 9.31 -22.15 -16.62
C GLN A 69 8.76 -20.93 -15.89
N ILE A 70 9.27 -20.64 -14.69
CA ILE A 70 8.83 -19.53 -13.84
C ILE A 70 10.06 -18.74 -13.38
N VAL A 71 9.95 -17.43 -13.44
CA VAL A 71 10.94 -16.51 -12.90
C VAL A 71 10.32 -15.73 -11.73
N VAL A 72 10.99 -15.76 -10.59
CA VAL A 72 10.59 -15.06 -9.36
C VAL A 72 11.45 -13.80 -9.23
N GLU A 73 10.86 -12.63 -9.43
CA GLU A 73 11.53 -11.34 -9.30
C GLU A 73 11.31 -10.74 -7.90
N VAL A 74 12.38 -10.58 -7.14
CA VAL A 74 12.39 -10.05 -5.77
C VAL A 74 13.56 -9.09 -5.52
N MET A 75 14.01 -8.40 -6.57
CA MET A 75 15.13 -7.44 -6.51
C MET A 75 14.68 -6.08 -5.97
N GLY A 76 13.45 -5.66 -6.33
CA GLY A 76 12.95 -4.31 -6.05
C GLY A 76 13.48 -3.25 -7.03
N GLY A 77 12.86 -2.05 -6.97
CA GLY A 77 13.13 -0.97 -7.93
C GLY A 77 12.53 -1.25 -9.31
N LEU A 78 12.52 -0.23 -10.18
CA LEU A 78 11.95 -0.36 -11.52
C LEU A 78 12.91 -1.02 -12.50
N HIS A 79 14.17 -0.59 -12.51
CA HIS A 79 15.22 -1.15 -13.37
C HIS A 79 16.32 -1.81 -12.53
N PRO A 80 16.85 -2.97 -12.95
CA PRO A 80 16.60 -3.71 -14.19
C PRO A 80 15.37 -4.65 -14.13
N ALA A 81 14.57 -4.64 -13.06
CA ALA A 81 13.46 -5.57 -12.86
C ALA A 81 12.47 -5.57 -14.03
N TYR A 82 12.07 -4.38 -14.51
CA TYR A 82 11.15 -4.26 -15.64
C TYR A 82 11.71 -4.93 -16.91
N ASP A 83 12.97 -4.66 -17.22
CA ASP A 83 13.60 -5.19 -18.44
C ASP A 83 13.66 -6.72 -18.39
N PHE A 84 13.99 -7.29 -17.24
CA PHE A 84 14.09 -8.73 -17.05
C PHE A 84 12.71 -9.41 -17.05
N VAL A 85 11.73 -8.83 -16.37
CA VAL A 85 10.36 -9.36 -16.33
C VAL A 85 9.72 -9.34 -17.71
N LYS A 86 9.85 -8.21 -18.43
CA LYS A 86 9.36 -8.09 -19.81
C LYS A 86 10.00 -9.14 -20.72
N ALA A 87 11.32 -9.25 -20.72
CA ALA A 87 12.03 -10.25 -21.51
C ALA A 87 11.58 -11.69 -21.17
N CYS A 88 11.36 -12.02 -19.91
CA CYS A 88 10.87 -13.33 -19.50
C CYS A 88 9.47 -13.63 -20.08
N LEU A 89 8.54 -12.69 -19.96
CA LEU A 89 7.17 -12.84 -20.49
C LEU A 89 7.17 -12.94 -22.02
N GLU A 90 8.01 -12.17 -22.71
CA GLU A 90 8.17 -12.24 -24.18
C GLU A 90 8.80 -13.56 -24.63
N ASN A 91 9.60 -14.23 -23.78
CA ASN A 91 10.27 -15.50 -24.05
C ASN A 91 9.55 -16.72 -23.43
N GLY A 92 8.27 -16.61 -23.14
CA GLY A 92 7.44 -17.76 -22.76
C GLY A 92 7.62 -18.22 -21.30
N LYS A 93 8.15 -17.38 -20.42
CA LYS A 93 8.31 -17.69 -18.99
C LYS A 93 7.28 -16.94 -18.16
N SER A 94 6.56 -17.65 -17.30
CA SER A 94 5.69 -17.03 -16.29
C SER A 94 6.52 -16.28 -15.25
N VAL A 95 5.96 -15.21 -14.69
CA VAL A 95 6.67 -14.38 -13.71
C VAL A 95 5.84 -14.21 -12.45
N VAL A 96 6.53 -14.30 -11.31
CA VAL A 96 6.00 -13.96 -9.98
C VAL A 96 6.86 -12.83 -9.42
N THR A 97 6.24 -11.78 -8.88
CA THR A 97 6.98 -10.65 -8.32
C THR A 97 6.42 -10.15 -7.00
N SER A 98 7.29 -9.62 -6.15
CA SER A 98 6.93 -8.84 -4.95
C SER A 98 7.09 -7.33 -5.16
N ASN A 99 7.43 -6.90 -6.35
CA ASN A 99 7.86 -5.54 -6.67
C ASN A 99 6.66 -4.62 -6.94
N LYS A 100 6.21 -3.95 -5.91
CA LYS A 100 5.09 -3.00 -5.98
C LYS A 100 5.33 -1.83 -6.93
N GLU A 101 6.56 -1.37 -7.05
CA GLU A 101 6.92 -0.27 -7.96
C GLU A 101 6.77 -0.68 -9.43
N LEU A 102 7.25 -1.87 -9.75
CA LEU A 102 7.09 -2.47 -11.06
C LEU A 102 5.61 -2.63 -11.43
N VAL A 103 4.81 -3.21 -10.54
CA VAL A 103 3.39 -3.47 -10.79
C VAL A 103 2.58 -2.17 -10.89
N ALA A 104 2.84 -1.19 -10.01
CA ALA A 104 2.14 0.08 -10.02
C ALA A 104 2.48 0.95 -11.25
N GLN A 105 3.68 0.81 -11.84
CA GLN A 105 4.09 1.61 -13.00
C GLN A 105 3.93 0.87 -14.33
N LYS A 106 4.05 -0.45 -14.35
CA LYS A 106 4.12 -1.26 -15.58
C LYS A 106 3.11 -2.42 -15.62
N GLY A 107 2.22 -2.48 -14.63
CA GLY A 107 1.29 -3.61 -14.48
C GLY A 107 0.42 -3.85 -15.70
N ALA A 108 -0.18 -2.82 -16.28
CA ALA A 108 -1.03 -2.96 -17.47
C ALA A 108 -0.27 -3.55 -18.66
N GLU A 109 0.92 -3.01 -18.97
CA GLU A 109 1.78 -3.49 -20.06
C GLU A 109 2.20 -4.95 -19.84
N LEU A 110 2.70 -5.28 -18.64
CA LEU A 110 3.19 -6.63 -18.33
C LEU A 110 2.07 -7.66 -18.32
N LEU A 111 0.88 -7.30 -17.82
CA LEU A 111 -0.31 -8.16 -17.87
C LEU A 111 -0.77 -8.39 -19.30
N ALA A 112 -0.72 -7.38 -20.16
CA ALA A 112 -1.08 -7.52 -21.58
C ALA A 112 -0.11 -8.48 -22.30
N ILE A 113 1.20 -8.40 -22.05
CA ILE A 113 2.20 -9.31 -22.60
C ILE A 113 1.95 -10.75 -22.07
N ALA A 114 1.73 -10.90 -20.77
CA ALA A 114 1.46 -12.19 -20.17
C ALA A 114 0.19 -12.83 -20.76
N GLN A 115 -0.88 -12.06 -20.91
CA GLN A 115 -2.13 -12.53 -21.49
C GLN A 115 -1.96 -12.96 -22.96
N ALA A 116 -1.26 -12.15 -23.78
CA ALA A 116 -1.00 -12.45 -25.19
C ALA A 116 -0.23 -13.76 -25.37
N ASN A 117 0.65 -14.11 -24.44
CA ASN A 117 1.47 -15.32 -24.45
C ASN A 117 0.87 -16.48 -23.60
N ASN A 118 -0.34 -16.30 -23.04
CA ASN A 118 -0.99 -17.23 -22.11
C ASN A 118 -0.09 -17.62 -20.91
N LEU A 119 0.62 -16.65 -20.35
CA LEU A 119 1.51 -16.80 -19.20
C LEU A 119 0.88 -16.22 -17.93
N ASN A 120 1.38 -16.65 -16.78
CA ASN A 120 1.06 -16.03 -15.50
C ASN A 120 2.00 -14.85 -15.22
N PHE A 121 1.43 -13.72 -14.83
CA PHE A 121 2.13 -12.64 -14.15
C PHE A 121 1.41 -12.41 -12.83
N LEU A 122 1.99 -12.87 -11.71
CA LEU A 122 1.38 -12.88 -10.40
C LEU A 122 2.19 -12.02 -9.41
N PHE A 123 1.49 -11.33 -8.51
CA PHE A 123 2.12 -10.32 -7.65
C PHE A 123 1.42 -10.18 -6.29
N GLU A 124 0.94 -11.29 -5.69
CA GLU A 124 0.29 -11.30 -4.37
C GLU A 124 1.13 -10.56 -3.31
N ALA A 125 2.45 -10.78 -3.34
CA ALA A 125 3.39 -10.21 -2.38
C ALA A 125 3.64 -8.70 -2.55
N SER A 126 3.12 -8.07 -3.62
CA SER A 126 3.38 -6.65 -3.92
C SER A 126 2.58 -5.67 -3.06
N VAL A 127 1.48 -6.09 -2.44
CA VAL A 127 0.60 -5.22 -1.63
C VAL A 127 0.59 -5.61 -0.17
N GLY A 128 0.01 -6.76 0.14
CA GLY A 128 -0.27 -7.16 1.53
C GLY A 128 0.89 -7.85 2.25
N GLY A 129 2.04 -8.06 1.59
CA GLY A 129 3.12 -8.87 2.15
C GLY A 129 2.62 -10.27 2.50
N GLY A 130 2.41 -10.55 3.79
CA GLY A 130 1.82 -11.82 4.24
C GLY A 130 0.30 -11.86 4.23
N ILE A 131 -0.37 -10.75 3.99
CA ILE A 131 -1.83 -10.66 3.89
C ILE A 131 -2.25 -11.03 2.47
N PRO A 132 -3.05 -12.11 2.26
CA PRO A 132 -3.62 -12.39 0.95
C PRO A 132 -4.67 -11.32 0.60
N ILE A 133 -4.52 -10.66 -0.55
CA ILE A 133 -5.45 -9.61 -0.99
C ILE A 133 -5.72 -9.64 -2.50
N ILE A 134 -4.70 -9.90 -3.33
CA ILE A 134 -4.86 -9.91 -4.79
C ILE A 134 -5.80 -11.04 -5.22
N ARG A 135 -5.56 -12.28 -4.76
CA ARG A 135 -6.45 -13.41 -5.03
C ARG A 135 -7.83 -13.27 -4.39
N PRO A 136 -7.97 -12.87 -3.13
CA PRO A 136 -9.29 -12.59 -2.55
C PRO A 136 -10.12 -11.63 -3.38
N ILE A 137 -9.58 -10.49 -3.81
CA ILE A 137 -10.33 -9.53 -4.64
C ILE A 137 -10.69 -10.15 -5.99
N SER A 138 -9.72 -10.77 -6.68
CA SER A 138 -9.91 -11.28 -8.04
C SER A 138 -10.72 -12.58 -8.14
N GLN A 139 -10.79 -13.37 -7.08
CA GLN A 139 -11.41 -14.70 -7.09
C GLN A 139 -12.50 -14.86 -6.03
N CYS A 140 -12.19 -14.59 -4.74
CA CYS A 140 -13.13 -14.87 -3.67
C CYS A 140 -14.27 -13.84 -3.59
N LEU A 141 -13.99 -12.60 -3.92
CA LEU A 141 -14.95 -11.50 -3.94
C LEU A 141 -15.49 -11.19 -5.34
N ALA A 142 -15.18 -12.02 -6.34
CA ALA A 142 -15.53 -11.80 -7.75
C ALA A 142 -17.05 -11.72 -8.02
N ALA A 143 -17.89 -12.17 -7.10
CA ALA A 143 -19.34 -12.05 -7.20
C ALA A 143 -19.88 -10.71 -6.67
N ASN A 144 -19.02 -9.82 -6.17
CA ASN A 144 -19.40 -8.50 -5.67
C ASN A 144 -19.04 -7.40 -6.67
N ASP A 145 -19.85 -6.34 -6.71
CA ASP A 145 -19.38 -5.05 -7.21
C ASP A 145 -18.64 -4.35 -6.05
N VAL A 146 -17.31 -4.33 -6.15
CA VAL A 146 -16.48 -3.62 -5.17
C VAL A 146 -16.68 -2.13 -5.36
N THR A 147 -17.09 -1.43 -4.31
CA THR A 147 -17.38 0.00 -4.34
C THR A 147 -16.26 0.83 -3.73
N GLU A 148 -15.54 0.27 -2.76
CA GLU A 148 -14.51 0.98 -2.01
C GLU A 148 -13.44 0.02 -1.47
N ILE A 149 -12.20 0.48 -1.44
CA ILE A 149 -11.09 -0.15 -0.72
C ILE A 149 -10.41 0.93 0.12
N ALA A 150 -10.18 0.65 1.39
CA ALA A 150 -9.43 1.51 2.29
C ALA A 150 -8.50 0.68 3.17
N GLY A 151 -7.31 1.20 3.48
CA GLY A 151 -6.43 0.42 4.33
C GLY A 151 -5.21 1.14 4.87
N ILE A 152 -4.70 0.57 5.94
CA ILE A 152 -3.37 0.84 6.48
C ILE A 152 -2.41 -0.08 5.72
N LEU A 153 -1.70 0.51 4.74
CA LEU A 153 -0.91 -0.23 3.75
C LEU A 153 0.59 -0.19 4.02
N ASN A 154 1.02 0.57 5.04
CA ASN A 154 2.43 0.72 5.40
C ASN A 154 2.64 0.49 6.90
N GLY A 155 3.43 -0.51 7.27
CA GLY A 155 3.68 -0.89 8.65
C GLY A 155 4.59 0.11 9.39
N THR A 156 5.54 0.77 8.72
CA THR A 156 6.44 1.75 9.32
C THR A 156 5.67 2.97 9.83
N THR A 157 4.83 3.55 8.99
CA THR A 157 4.01 4.71 9.37
C THR A 157 2.99 4.35 10.44
N ASN A 158 2.39 3.17 10.37
CA ASN A 158 1.46 2.72 11.40
C ASN A 158 2.16 2.51 12.76
N PHE A 159 3.37 1.96 12.76
CA PHE A 159 4.19 1.85 13.97
C PHE A 159 4.48 3.23 14.57
N ILE A 160 4.95 4.19 13.76
CA ILE A 160 5.24 5.56 14.22
C ILE A 160 3.99 6.19 14.86
N LEU A 161 2.86 6.18 14.16
CA LEU A 161 1.60 6.72 14.67
C LEU A 161 1.13 5.98 15.93
N THR A 162 1.31 4.65 16.02
CA THR A 162 1.00 3.88 17.23
C THR A 162 1.82 4.36 18.42
N LYS A 163 3.14 4.60 18.26
CA LYS A 163 4.01 5.14 19.33
C LYS A 163 3.62 6.55 19.73
N MET A 164 3.28 7.41 18.78
CA MET A 164 2.78 8.75 19.06
C MET A 164 1.47 8.69 19.89
N ILE A 165 0.54 7.81 19.53
CA ILE A 165 -0.78 7.71 20.18
C ILE A 165 -0.68 7.01 21.54
N ARG A 166 0.00 5.86 21.63
CA ARG A 166 0.02 5.02 22.83
C ARG A 166 1.05 5.45 23.87
N GLU A 167 2.19 5.98 23.42
CA GLU A 167 3.33 6.29 24.27
C GLU A 167 3.63 7.80 24.33
N GLN A 168 2.82 8.62 23.64
CA GLN A 168 3.00 10.09 23.57
C GLN A 168 4.42 10.48 23.10
N MET A 169 4.99 9.65 22.24
CA MET A 169 6.29 9.90 21.63
C MET A 169 6.14 10.88 20.47
N ASN A 170 7.05 11.85 20.33
CA ASN A 170 7.03 12.72 19.15
C ASN A 170 7.43 11.95 17.88
N PHE A 171 7.17 12.55 16.72
CA PHE A 171 7.43 11.90 15.43
C PHE A 171 8.89 11.48 15.24
N GLU A 172 9.84 12.37 15.58
CA GLU A 172 11.27 12.14 15.39
C GLU A 172 11.78 10.97 16.24
N ASP A 173 11.37 10.88 17.49
CA ASP A 173 11.76 9.80 18.40
C ASP A 173 11.11 8.47 17.99
N ALA A 174 9.84 8.50 17.56
CA ALA A 174 9.15 7.31 17.05
C ALA A 174 9.79 6.79 15.76
N LEU A 175 10.18 7.67 14.83
CA LEU A 175 10.92 7.31 13.62
C LEU A 175 12.30 6.71 13.97
N LYS A 176 13.04 7.33 14.88
CA LYS A 176 14.33 6.81 15.33
C LYS A 176 14.22 5.43 15.96
N LEU A 177 13.17 5.20 16.76
CA LEU A 177 12.88 3.88 17.32
C LEU A 177 12.55 2.86 16.21
N ALA A 178 11.75 3.25 15.22
CA ALA A 178 11.46 2.38 14.07
C ALA A 178 12.74 1.98 13.31
N GLN A 179 13.67 2.92 13.13
CA GLN A 179 14.97 2.64 12.51
C GLN A 179 15.83 1.70 13.35
N GLN A 180 15.89 1.90 14.67
CA GLN A 180 16.64 1.02 15.58
C GLN A 180 16.11 -0.42 15.59
N LEU A 181 14.80 -0.58 15.47
CA LEU A 181 14.13 -1.89 15.40
C LEU A 181 14.15 -2.52 13.99
N GLY A 182 14.66 -1.81 12.99
CA GLY A 182 14.72 -2.29 11.60
C GLY A 182 13.38 -2.21 10.87
N TYR A 183 12.41 -1.46 11.36
CA TYR A 183 11.12 -1.23 10.70
C TYR A 183 11.17 -0.07 9.69
N ALA A 184 12.13 0.84 9.83
CA ALA A 184 12.39 1.91 8.88
C ALA A 184 13.85 1.84 8.40
N GLU A 185 14.05 2.13 7.12
CA GLU A 185 15.38 2.27 6.54
C GLU A 185 16.02 3.62 6.95
N ARG A 186 17.33 3.78 6.65
CA ARG A 186 18.04 5.05 6.88
C ARG A 186 17.39 6.22 6.13
N ASN A 187 16.92 5.97 4.91
CA ASN A 187 16.08 6.91 4.16
C ASN A 187 14.63 6.42 4.16
N PRO A 188 13.78 6.91 5.07
CA PRO A 188 12.41 6.43 5.23
C PRO A 188 11.40 7.18 4.33
N SER A 189 11.86 8.04 3.41
CA SER A 189 10.97 8.95 2.64
C SER A 189 9.83 8.22 1.96
N ALA A 190 10.08 7.06 1.33
CA ALA A 190 9.03 6.29 0.68
C ALA A 190 7.90 5.86 1.62
N ASP A 191 8.22 5.61 2.89
CA ASP A 191 7.24 5.27 3.93
C ASP A 191 6.54 6.53 4.46
N VAL A 192 7.32 7.46 5.04
CA VAL A 192 6.77 8.59 5.80
C VAL A 192 6.08 9.65 4.92
N GLU A 193 6.42 9.73 3.64
CA GLU A 193 5.75 10.59 2.65
C GLU A 193 4.53 9.89 2.00
N GLY A 194 4.25 8.61 2.33
CA GLY A 194 3.09 7.87 1.85
C GLY A 194 3.24 7.21 0.48
N LEU A 195 4.41 7.26 -0.15
CA LEU A 195 4.62 6.74 -1.51
C LEU A 195 4.49 5.22 -1.60
N ASP A 196 4.90 4.48 -0.56
CA ASP A 196 4.70 3.03 -0.48
C ASP A 196 3.20 2.69 -0.45
N ALA A 197 2.43 3.38 0.39
CA ALA A 197 0.98 3.19 0.46
C ALA A 197 0.28 3.60 -0.85
N CYS A 198 0.78 4.66 -1.52
CA CYS A 198 0.27 5.11 -2.82
C CYS A 198 0.42 4.02 -3.90
N ARG A 199 1.60 3.42 -4.06
CA ARG A 199 1.82 2.33 -5.01
C ARG A 199 0.87 1.15 -4.75
N LYS A 200 0.66 0.80 -3.49
CA LYS A 200 -0.20 -0.32 -3.10
C LYS A 200 -1.68 -0.05 -3.37
N ILE A 201 -2.19 1.14 -3.05
CA ILE A 201 -3.59 1.46 -3.34
C ILE A 201 -3.85 1.57 -4.84
N CYS A 202 -2.87 2.03 -5.64
CA CYS A 202 -2.96 2.01 -7.10
C CYS A 202 -3.12 0.59 -7.67
N ILE A 203 -2.35 -0.37 -7.15
CA ILE A 203 -2.47 -1.79 -7.55
C ILE A 203 -3.86 -2.34 -7.19
N LEU A 204 -4.33 -2.07 -5.97
CA LEU A 204 -5.65 -2.52 -5.52
C LEU A 204 -6.78 -1.89 -6.34
N ALA A 205 -6.69 -0.60 -6.65
CA ALA A 205 -7.64 0.12 -7.49
C ALA A 205 -7.68 -0.46 -8.91
N SER A 206 -6.51 -0.66 -9.51
CA SER A 206 -6.38 -1.23 -10.86
C SER A 206 -7.00 -2.63 -10.94
N LEU A 207 -6.74 -3.46 -9.91
CA LEU A 207 -7.28 -4.81 -9.82
C LEU A 207 -8.80 -4.83 -9.64
N ALA A 208 -9.32 -4.04 -8.70
CA ALA A 208 -10.73 -4.07 -8.33
C ALA A 208 -11.64 -3.47 -9.41
N PHE A 209 -11.16 -2.44 -10.10
CA PHE A 209 -11.98 -1.68 -11.06
C PHE A 209 -11.58 -1.89 -12.53
N GLY A 210 -10.56 -2.71 -12.80
CA GLY A 210 -10.19 -3.15 -14.13
C GLY A 210 -9.53 -2.12 -15.04
N THR A 211 -9.08 -0.99 -14.49
CA THR A 211 -8.39 0.08 -15.23
C THR A 211 -7.18 0.56 -14.44
N HIS A 212 -6.02 0.64 -15.08
CA HIS A 212 -4.77 1.02 -14.42
C HIS A 212 -4.83 2.41 -13.80
N VAL A 213 -4.36 2.53 -12.57
CA VAL A 213 -4.17 3.81 -11.87
C VAL A 213 -2.68 4.02 -11.63
N TYR A 214 -2.15 5.07 -12.24
CA TYR A 214 -0.74 5.46 -12.06
C TYR A 214 -0.55 6.26 -10.77
N PRO A 215 0.53 6.00 -9.99
CA PRO A 215 0.80 6.72 -8.74
C PRO A 215 0.84 8.25 -8.88
N ASP A 216 1.33 8.76 -10.01
CA ASP A 216 1.44 10.21 -10.27
C ASP A 216 0.07 10.92 -10.36
N SER A 217 -1.01 10.18 -10.54
CA SER A 217 -2.38 10.70 -10.55
C SER A 217 -3.05 10.74 -9.17
N VAL A 218 -2.36 10.27 -8.12
CA VAL A 218 -2.94 10.09 -6.79
C VAL A 218 -2.46 11.17 -5.83
N TYR A 219 -3.39 11.88 -5.21
CA TYR A 219 -3.04 12.77 -4.10
C TYR A 219 -2.44 11.97 -2.96
N THR A 220 -1.21 12.34 -2.57
CA THR A 220 -0.46 11.64 -1.53
C THR A 220 0.10 12.62 -0.52
N GLU A 221 -0.25 12.42 0.74
CA GLU A 221 0.22 13.19 1.89
C GLU A 221 0.73 12.22 2.97
N GLY A 222 1.97 12.44 3.43
CA GLY A 222 2.61 11.62 4.47
C GLY A 222 2.29 12.06 5.89
N ILE A 223 3.00 11.48 6.85
CA ILE A 223 2.78 11.69 8.28
C ILE A 223 3.76 12.66 8.95
N THR A 224 4.69 13.23 8.21
CA THR A 224 5.79 14.04 8.76
C THR A 224 5.34 15.33 9.45
N LYS A 225 4.11 15.80 9.19
CA LYS A 225 3.52 16.99 9.80
C LYS A 225 2.63 16.71 11.00
N ILE A 226 2.40 15.44 11.33
CA ILE A 226 1.54 15.06 12.46
C ILE A 226 2.25 15.35 13.77
N THR A 227 1.56 16.01 14.70
CA THR A 227 2.07 16.40 16.01
C THR A 227 1.31 15.69 17.14
N LEU A 228 1.84 15.78 18.37
CA LEU A 228 1.13 15.27 19.55
C LEU A 228 -0.16 16.06 19.85
N GLN A 229 -0.24 17.34 19.46
CA GLN A 229 -1.47 18.12 19.56
C GLN A 229 -2.55 17.53 18.64
N ASP A 230 -2.19 17.11 17.42
CA ASP A 230 -3.14 16.46 16.51
C ASP A 230 -3.63 15.13 17.08
N VAL A 231 -2.73 14.36 17.73
CA VAL A 231 -3.10 13.12 18.44
C VAL A 231 -4.08 13.39 19.58
N ASP A 232 -3.87 14.45 20.36
CA ASP A 232 -4.77 14.83 21.45
C ASP A 232 -6.16 15.23 20.93
N PHE A 233 -6.22 15.98 19.82
CA PHE A 233 -7.50 16.34 19.21
C PHE A 233 -8.22 15.13 18.61
N ALA A 234 -7.48 14.19 18.01
CA ALA A 234 -8.07 12.93 17.52
C ALA A 234 -8.71 12.13 18.67
N ASP A 235 -8.03 12.08 19.81
CA ASP A 235 -8.53 11.39 21.00
C ASP A 235 -9.80 12.07 21.57
N VAL A 236 -9.85 13.40 21.63
CA VAL A 236 -11.03 14.18 22.02
C VAL A 236 -12.19 13.97 21.06
N TRP A 237 -11.91 13.93 19.77
CA TRP A 237 -12.90 13.64 18.72
C TRP A 237 -13.47 12.21 18.84
N GLY A 238 -12.81 11.31 19.53
CA GLY A 238 -13.23 9.93 19.73
C GLY A 238 -12.59 8.94 18.76
N GLY A 239 -11.44 9.30 18.19
CA GLY A 239 -10.72 8.50 17.22
C GLY A 239 -9.23 8.39 17.45
N VAL A 240 -8.54 7.98 16.41
CA VAL A 240 -7.07 7.88 16.28
C VAL A 240 -6.65 8.41 14.91
N ILE A 241 -5.36 8.66 14.73
CA ILE A 241 -4.79 9.03 13.42
C ILE A 241 -4.19 7.79 12.77
N LYS A 242 -4.56 7.53 11.52
CA LYS A 242 -3.97 6.48 10.68
C LYS A 242 -3.61 7.06 9.32
N LEU A 243 -2.53 6.56 8.69
CA LEU A 243 -2.27 6.81 7.29
C LEU A 243 -3.11 5.84 6.46
N ILE A 244 -4.09 6.37 5.75
CA ILE A 244 -5.05 5.57 4.97
C ILE A 244 -4.79 5.77 3.47
N GLY A 245 -4.59 4.68 2.74
CA GLY A 245 -4.78 4.65 1.31
C GLY A 245 -6.22 4.24 1.01
N SER A 246 -6.94 5.03 0.22
CA SER A 246 -8.34 4.75 -0.10
C SER A 246 -8.65 4.98 -1.58
N VAL A 247 -9.56 4.19 -2.10
CA VAL A 247 -10.15 4.36 -3.43
C VAL A 247 -11.63 4.05 -3.38
N LYS A 248 -12.45 4.93 -3.99
CA LYS A 248 -13.91 4.80 -4.10
C LYS A 248 -14.34 4.94 -5.55
N LYS A 249 -15.18 4.01 -6.02
CA LYS A 249 -15.80 4.06 -7.33
C LYS A 249 -16.94 5.08 -7.32
N LEU A 250 -17.00 5.92 -8.35
CA LEU A 250 -18.06 6.91 -8.54
C LEU A 250 -19.12 6.41 -9.52
N GLU A 251 -20.32 6.95 -9.44
CA GLU A 251 -21.46 6.59 -10.32
C GLU A 251 -21.15 6.84 -11.81
N ASN A 252 -20.32 7.83 -12.13
CA ASN A 252 -19.90 8.15 -13.49
C ASN A 252 -18.78 7.25 -14.03
N GLY A 253 -18.34 6.23 -13.24
CA GLY A 253 -17.28 5.28 -13.59
C GLY A 253 -15.86 5.78 -13.34
N GLN A 254 -15.68 7.00 -12.84
CA GLN A 254 -14.38 7.48 -12.33
C GLN A 254 -14.08 6.89 -10.95
N VAL A 255 -12.87 7.09 -10.47
CA VAL A 255 -12.48 6.76 -9.09
C VAL A 255 -11.94 7.98 -8.36
N HIS A 256 -12.35 8.15 -7.10
CA HIS A 256 -11.62 8.98 -6.14
C HIS A 256 -10.58 8.12 -5.44
N ILE A 257 -9.32 8.57 -5.45
CA ILE A 257 -8.21 7.83 -4.84
C ILE A 257 -7.25 8.81 -4.15
N MET A 258 -6.82 8.47 -2.94
CA MET A 258 -5.85 9.27 -2.19
C MET A 258 -5.11 8.44 -1.13
N VAL A 259 -4.00 8.99 -0.67
CA VAL A 259 -3.27 8.55 0.53
C VAL A 259 -3.06 9.76 1.42
N CYS A 260 -3.57 9.72 2.63
CA CYS A 260 -3.33 10.79 3.59
C CYS A 260 -3.57 10.33 5.04
N PRO A 261 -3.06 11.07 6.04
CA PRO A 261 -3.47 10.91 7.42
C PRO A 261 -4.96 11.21 7.58
N MET A 262 -5.65 10.35 8.33
CA MET A 262 -7.08 10.52 8.61
C MET A 262 -7.37 10.31 10.09
N PHE A 263 -8.33 11.06 10.63
CA PHE A 263 -9.04 10.70 11.85
C PHE A 263 -9.94 9.50 11.56
N VAL A 264 -9.72 8.41 12.29
CA VAL A 264 -10.47 7.17 12.20
C VAL A 264 -11.16 6.93 13.52
N HIS A 265 -12.48 6.78 13.51
CA HIS A 265 -13.28 6.59 14.74
C HIS A 265 -12.87 5.28 15.45
N ARG A 266 -12.81 5.29 16.80
CA ARG A 266 -12.38 4.10 17.58
C ARG A 266 -13.25 2.87 17.37
N GLY A 267 -14.48 3.02 16.92
CA GLY A 267 -15.37 1.91 16.57
C GLY A 267 -15.05 1.24 15.24
N SER A 268 -14.18 1.82 14.42
CA SER A 268 -13.74 1.26 13.14
C SER A 268 -12.74 0.12 13.35
N GLN A 269 -12.82 -0.91 12.49
CA GLN A 269 -11.86 -2.00 12.48
C GLN A 269 -10.43 -1.52 12.19
N LEU A 270 -10.28 -0.51 11.34
CA LEU A 270 -8.96 0.06 11.00
C LEU A 270 -8.33 0.81 12.19
N ALA A 271 -9.12 1.37 13.10
CA ALA A 271 -8.61 2.06 14.28
C ALA A 271 -7.81 1.14 15.23
N SER A 272 -8.16 -0.14 15.27
CA SER A 272 -7.53 -1.15 16.14
C SER A 272 -6.24 -1.76 15.57
N VAL A 273 -5.88 -1.43 14.35
CA VAL A 273 -4.66 -1.93 13.69
C VAL A 273 -3.46 -1.14 14.20
N ASP A 274 -2.68 -1.71 15.12
CA ASP A 274 -1.53 -1.06 15.76
C ASP A 274 -0.19 -1.65 15.30
N ASP A 275 0.89 -1.01 15.70
CA ASP A 275 2.28 -1.37 15.44
C ASP A 275 2.58 -1.57 13.94
N VAL A 276 3.31 -2.61 13.58
CA VAL A 276 3.73 -2.91 12.19
C VAL A 276 2.66 -3.64 11.36
N PHE A 277 1.47 -3.84 11.95
CA PHE A 277 0.40 -4.55 11.25
C PHE A 277 -0.29 -3.66 10.22
N ASN A 278 -0.81 -4.31 9.19
CA ASN A 278 -1.63 -3.71 8.15
C ASN A 278 -3.07 -4.22 8.24
N GLY A 279 -4.00 -3.42 7.75
CA GLY A 279 -5.40 -3.79 7.62
C GLY A 279 -5.96 -3.23 6.32
N ILE A 280 -6.62 -4.06 5.53
CA ILE A 280 -7.20 -3.69 4.24
C ILE A 280 -8.68 -4.03 4.27
N MET A 281 -9.52 -3.02 4.20
CA MET A 281 -10.97 -3.15 4.09
C MET A 281 -11.38 -3.11 2.62
N VAL A 282 -12.21 -4.05 2.22
CA VAL A 282 -12.84 -4.12 0.90
C VAL A 282 -14.35 -4.10 1.11
N ARG A 283 -15.02 -3.11 0.52
CA ARG A 283 -16.48 -2.95 0.58
C ARG A 283 -17.12 -3.45 -0.69
N GLY A 284 -17.93 -4.49 -0.57
CA GLY A 284 -18.70 -5.07 -1.67
C GLY A 284 -20.20 -4.90 -1.44
N ASP A 285 -20.97 -4.86 -2.52
CA ASP A 285 -22.42 -4.70 -2.48
C ASP A 285 -23.15 -5.89 -1.82
N ALA A 286 -22.63 -7.11 -2.00
CA ALA A 286 -23.24 -8.33 -1.47
C ALA A 286 -22.67 -8.75 -0.10
N THR A 287 -21.35 -8.59 0.12
CA THR A 287 -20.70 -9.02 1.37
C THR A 287 -20.65 -7.93 2.44
N GLY A 288 -20.84 -6.65 2.06
CA GLY A 288 -20.52 -5.53 2.94
C GLY A 288 -19.01 -5.38 3.13
N ASP A 289 -18.57 -4.97 4.32
CA ASP A 289 -17.17 -4.73 4.64
C ASP A 289 -16.47 -6.04 5.02
N VAL A 290 -15.39 -6.34 4.31
CA VAL A 290 -14.48 -7.44 4.63
C VAL A 290 -13.11 -6.85 4.95
N VAL A 291 -12.50 -7.23 6.09
CA VAL A 291 -11.20 -6.72 6.52
C VAL A 291 -10.16 -7.84 6.52
N PHE A 292 -9.05 -7.61 5.83
CA PHE A 292 -7.87 -8.46 5.81
C PHE A 292 -6.80 -7.86 6.71
N TYR A 293 -6.34 -8.61 7.69
CA TYR A 293 -5.41 -8.14 8.72
C TYR A 293 -4.20 -9.05 8.84
N GLY A 294 -3.01 -8.50 9.04
CA GLY A 294 -1.80 -9.27 9.27
C GLY A 294 -0.52 -8.46 9.12
N LYS A 295 0.61 -9.16 8.91
CA LYS A 295 1.90 -8.52 8.65
C LYS A 295 2.02 -8.10 7.20
N GLY A 296 2.06 -6.79 6.96
CA GLY A 296 2.17 -6.18 5.63
C GLY A 296 3.57 -6.26 5.01
N ALA A 297 4.58 -6.68 5.76
CA ALA A 297 5.96 -6.83 5.31
C ALA A 297 6.71 -7.87 6.16
N GLY A 298 7.93 -8.19 5.76
CA GLY A 298 8.85 -9.09 6.46
C GLY A 298 9.33 -10.24 5.57
N LYS A 299 10.51 -10.77 5.88
CA LYS A 299 11.18 -11.83 5.09
C LYS A 299 10.24 -13.01 4.79
N LEU A 300 9.78 -13.70 5.82
CA LEU A 300 8.97 -14.90 5.66
C LEU A 300 7.51 -14.63 5.26
N PRO A 301 6.82 -13.60 5.80
CA PRO A 301 5.49 -13.26 5.32
C PRO A 301 5.44 -12.97 3.82
N THR A 302 6.35 -12.13 3.31
CA THR A 302 6.44 -11.82 1.88
C THR A 302 6.83 -13.04 1.05
N ALA A 303 7.83 -13.80 1.50
CA ALA A 303 8.24 -15.04 0.83
C ALA A 303 7.10 -16.07 0.75
N SER A 304 6.26 -16.17 1.78
CA SER A 304 5.09 -17.06 1.79
C SER A 304 4.11 -16.71 0.66
N ALA A 305 3.84 -15.42 0.44
CA ALA A 305 2.97 -14.97 -0.65
C ALA A 305 3.60 -15.24 -2.04
N VAL A 306 4.90 -14.99 -2.18
CA VAL A 306 5.66 -15.31 -3.41
C VAL A 306 5.57 -16.81 -3.73
N VAL A 307 5.85 -17.68 -2.74
CA VAL A 307 5.79 -19.13 -2.94
C VAL A 307 4.37 -19.62 -3.24
N ALA A 308 3.36 -18.99 -2.64
CA ALA A 308 1.97 -19.27 -2.98
C ALA A 308 1.65 -18.95 -4.45
N ASP A 309 2.21 -17.85 -4.99
CA ASP A 309 2.08 -17.52 -6.42
C ASP A 309 2.85 -18.51 -7.31
N VAL A 310 4.04 -18.97 -6.90
CA VAL A 310 4.75 -20.03 -7.63
C VAL A 310 3.92 -21.30 -7.69
N ILE A 311 3.31 -21.72 -6.57
CA ILE A 311 2.42 -22.89 -6.55
C ILE A 311 1.23 -22.67 -7.48
N ASP A 312 0.65 -21.48 -7.50
CA ASP A 312 -0.47 -21.13 -8.37
C ASP A 312 -0.07 -21.17 -9.85
N CYS A 313 1.11 -20.63 -10.21
CA CYS A 313 1.68 -20.76 -11.56
C CYS A 313 1.80 -22.22 -12.00
N VAL A 314 2.39 -23.08 -11.16
CA VAL A 314 2.57 -24.51 -11.46
C VAL A 314 1.23 -25.20 -11.72
N LYS A 315 0.22 -24.92 -10.91
CA LYS A 315 -1.13 -25.49 -11.06
C LYS A 315 -1.85 -25.01 -12.31
N HIS A 316 -1.53 -23.84 -12.82
CA HIS A 316 -2.28 -23.15 -13.86
C HIS A 316 -1.46 -22.83 -15.13
N PHE A 317 -0.39 -23.56 -15.41
CA PHE A 317 0.39 -23.37 -16.64
C PHE A 317 -0.45 -23.40 -17.91
N LYS A 318 -1.38 -24.35 -18.00
CA LYS A 318 -2.24 -24.58 -19.18
C LYS A 318 -3.65 -24.00 -19.03
N ALA A 319 -3.98 -23.43 -17.87
CA ALA A 319 -5.29 -22.86 -17.63
C ALA A 319 -5.39 -21.43 -18.19
N ARG A 320 -6.63 -20.98 -18.42
CA ARG A 320 -6.90 -19.58 -18.76
C ARG A 320 -6.41 -18.66 -17.65
N LYS A 321 -5.75 -17.57 -18.01
CA LYS A 321 -5.27 -16.57 -17.04
C LYS A 321 -6.41 -15.61 -16.71
N TYR A 322 -6.53 -15.27 -15.43
CA TYR A 322 -7.65 -14.48 -14.90
C TYR A 322 -7.24 -13.06 -14.48
N LEU A 323 -5.96 -12.83 -14.19
CA LEU A 323 -5.47 -11.56 -13.70
C LEU A 323 -5.19 -10.63 -14.88
N PHE A 324 -5.96 -9.56 -14.97
CA PHE A 324 -5.84 -8.58 -16.04
C PHE A 324 -6.55 -7.28 -15.66
N TRP A 325 -6.03 -6.17 -16.14
CA TRP A 325 -6.73 -4.88 -16.23
C TRP A 325 -6.24 -4.11 -17.46
N GLU A 326 -7.08 -3.18 -17.94
CA GLU A 326 -6.75 -2.32 -19.07
C GLU A 326 -5.80 -1.20 -18.65
N ASP A 327 -5.12 -0.57 -19.62
CA ASP A 327 -4.32 0.63 -19.34
C ASP A 327 -5.21 1.82 -18.96
N ALA A 328 -4.60 2.86 -18.40
CA ALA A 328 -5.29 4.04 -17.93
C ALA A 328 -6.11 4.72 -19.03
N LYS A 329 -7.29 5.21 -18.67
CA LYS A 329 -8.16 6.01 -19.54
C LYS A 329 -8.04 7.50 -19.15
N PRO A 330 -8.16 8.43 -20.12
CA PRO A 330 -8.23 9.86 -19.81
C PRO A 330 -9.32 10.17 -18.78
N ASN A 331 -9.02 10.99 -17.80
CA ASN A 331 -9.94 11.41 -16.74
C ASN A 331 -10.53 10.26 -15.91
N TYR A 332 -9.87 9.11 -15.84
CA TYR A 332 -10.35 7.99 -15.03
C TYR A 332 -10.25 8.27 -13.53
N VAL A 333 -9.14 8.86 -13.09
CA VAL A 333 -9.03 9.41 -11.73
C VAL A 333 -9.70 10.76 -11.71
N ALA A 334 -10.67 10.96 -10.83
CA ALA A 334 -11.39 12.20 -10.67
C ALA A 334 -10.47 13.30 -10.10
N ASP A 335 -10.76 14.55 -10.42
CA ASP A 335 -10.02 15.69 -9.87
C ASP A 335 -10.10 15.69 -8.35
N PHE A 336 -8.94 15.77 -7.70
CA PHE A 336 -8.84 15.77 -6.24
C PHE A 336 -9.64 16.92 -5.61
N GLY A 337 -9.63 18.11 -6.23
CA GLY A 337 -10.38 19.26 -5.74
C GLY A 337 -11.89 19.07 -5.68
N SER A 338 -12.43 18.12 -6.46
CA SER A 338 -13.86 17.78 -6.47
C SER A 338 -14.30 16.78 -5.44
N MET A 339 -13.35 16.15 -4.70
CA MET A 339 -13.66 15.14 -3.69
C MET A 339 -14.38 15.74 -2.50
N GLU A 340 -15.50 15.12 -2.09
CA GLU A 340 -16.15 15.45 -0.83
C GLU A 340 -15.26 15.05 0.34
N THR A 341 -15.17 15.93 1.34
CA THR A 341 -14.30 15.76 2.50
C THR A 341 -14.95 16.31 3.77
N SER A 342 -14.61 15.70 4.88
CA SER A 342 -14.73 16.24 6.22
C SER A 342 -13.34 16.34 6.83
N ALA A 343 -13.07 17.38 7.59
CA ALA A 343 -11.74 17.61 8.10
C ALA A 343 -11.72 18.16 9.52
N PHE A 344 -10.72 17.75 10.28
CA PHE A 344 -10.22 18.46 11.44
C PHE A 344 -9.25 19.55 10.99
N VAL A 345 -9.38 20.74 11.57
CA VAL A 345 -8.50 21.88 11.33
C VAL A 345 -8.00 22.40 12.66
N ARG A 346 -6.68 22.55 12.78
CA ARG A 346 -6.01 23.19 13.93
C ARG A 346 -5.48 24.55 13.49
N VAL A 347 -5.80 25.57 14.26
CA VAL A 347 -5.50 26.96 13.97
C VAL A 347 -4.91 27.68 15.17
N SER A 348 -4.23 28.81 14.92
CA SER A 348 -3.75 29.69 15.98
C SER A 348 -3.98 31.16 15.65
N ALA A 349 -4.25 31.95 16.71
CA ALA A 349 -4.37 33.41 16.65
C ALA A 349 -3.87 34.01 17.98
N LYS A 350 -4.16 35.31 18.24
CA LYS A 350 -3.81 35.95 19.51
C LYS A 350 -4.43 35.22 20.73
N ASP A 351 -5.60 34.64 20.56
CA ASP A 351 -6.33 33.79 21.51
C ASP A 351 -7.20 32.80 20.79
N SER A 352 -7.61 31.71 21.46
CA SER A 352 -8.42 30.63 20.90
C SER A 352 -9.82 31.09 20.47
N ASP A 353 -10.43 32.02 21.19
CA ASP A 353 -11.77 32.55 20.86
C ASP A 353 -11.74 33.33 19.57
N THR A 354 -10.72 34.16 19.36
CA THR A 354 -10.50 34.89 18.09
C THR A 354 -10.32 33.90 16.94
N ALA A 355 -9.55 32.81 17.15
CA ALA A 355 -9.34 31.79 16.13
C ALA A 355 -10.65 31.10 15.75
N LEU A 356 -11.45 30.65 16.75
CA LEU A 356 -12.72 29.98 16.52
C LEU A 356 -13.80 30.90 15.91
N ASN A 357 -13.92 32.13 16.38
CA ASN A 357 -14.88 33.08 15.81
C ASN A 357 -14.55 33.39 14.35
N THR A 358 -13.28 33.61 14.01
CA THR A 358 -12.88 33.83 12.62
C THR A 358 -13.12 32.56 11.78
N ALA A 359 -12.89 31.37 12.32
CA ALA A 359 -13.19 30.12 11.64
C ALA A 359 -14.69 29.95 11.38
N ALA A 360 -15.54 30.28 12.35
CA ALA A 360 -16.99 30.26 12.16
C ALA A 360 -17.48 31.27 11.10
N ASP A 361 -16.87 32.44 11.02
CA ASP A 361 -17.18 33.45 9.98
C ASP A 361 -16.81 32.96 8.57
N VAL A 362 -15.70 32.19 8.43
CA VAL A 362 -15.21 31.71 7.15
C VAL A 362 -15.93 30.43 6.71
N PHE A 363 -16.06 29.48 7.62
CA PHE A 363 -16.62 28.16 7.32
C PHE A 363 -18.14 28.11 7.45
N GLY A 364 -18.75 28.99 8.25
CA GLY A 364 -20.14 28.93 8.66
C GLY A 364 -20.29 27.96 9.83
N LYS A 365 -20.74 26.74 9.56
CA LYS A 365 -20.87 25.72 10.61
C LYS A 365 -19.52 25.06 10.89
N ILE A 366 -19.07 25.14 12.14
CA ILE A 366 -17.91 24.39 12.67
C ILE A 366 -18.31 23.67 13.95
N THR A 367 -17.59 22.61 14.31
CA THR A 367 -17.74 21.93 15.60
C THR A 367 -16.41 22.06 16.36
N PRO A 368 -16.29 22.97 17.36
CA PRO A 368 -15.08 23.14 18.14
C PRO A 368 -14.75 21.89 18.96
N LEU A 369 -13.46 21.60 19.09
CA LEU A 369 -12.93 20.52 19.94
C LEU A 369 -12.13 21.14 21.09
N LEU A 370 -12.34 20.64 22.30
CA LEU A 370 -11.61 21.09 23.50
C LEU A 370 -10.29 20.34 23.61
N ALA A 371 -9.16 21.06 23.49
CA ALA A 371 -7.85 20.45 23.62
C ALA A 371 -7.63 19.87 25.01
N LYS A 372 -7.09 18.64 25.11
CA LYS A 372 -6.67 18.05 26.40
C LYS A 372 -5.53 18.83 27.06
N ARG A 373 -4.61 19.30 26.23
CA ARG A 373 -3.46 20.12 26.61
C ARG A 373 -3.52 21.43 25.84
N PRO A 374 -4.26 22.43 26.37
CA PRO A 374 -4.42 23.70 25.68
C PRO A 374 -3.08 24.39 25.45
N VAL A 375 -2.85 24.85 24.23
CA VAL A 375 -1.75 25.74 23.87
C VAL A 375 -2.33 27.13 23.67
N GLN A 376 -1.65 28.14 24.21
CA GLN A 376 -2.12 29.52 24.14
C GLN A 376 -2.30 29.96 22.69
N GLY A 377 -3.50 30.46 22.39
CA GLY A 377 -3.86 30.92 21.04
C GLY A 377 -4.26 29.83 20.06
N GLU A 378 -4.03 28.55 20.39
CA GLU A 378 -4.46 27.43 19.51
C GLU A 378 -5.92 27.02 19.78
N ALA A 379 -6.57 26.58 18.69
CA ALA A 379 -7.89 25.97 18.73
C ALA A 379 -8.01 24.88 17.64
N GLY A 380 -8.91 23.92 17.87
CA GLY A 380 -9.23 22.87 16.92
C GLY A 380 -10.74 22.80 16.67
N PHE A 381 -11.13 22.48 15.47
CA PHE A 381 -12.53 22.28 15.10
C PHE A 381 -12.67 21.29 13.94
N THR A 382 -13.86 20.74 13.75
CA THR A 382 -14.18 19.94 12.58
C THR A 382 -15.15 20.66 11.65
N VAL A 383 -15.02 20.35 10.37
CA VAL A 383 -15.92 20.79 9.28
C VAL A 383 -16.35 19.57 8.47
N GLU A 384 -17.53 19.62 7.90
CA GLU A 384 -18.14 18.53 7.16
C GLU A 384 -18.74 19.03 5.85
N ASN A 385 -18.93 18.10 4.88
CA ASN A 385 -19.65 18.34 3.64
C ASN A 385 -19.06 19.47 2.79
N LEU A 386 -17.74 19.49 2.64
CA LEU A 386 -17.01 20.38 1.75
C LEU A 386 -16.35 19.56 0.63
N THR A 387 -16.05 20.20 -0.47
CA THR A 387 -15.07 19.67 -1.41
C THR A 387 -13.64 20.03 -0.96
N GLU A 388 -12.64 19.27 -1.39
CA GLU A 388 -11.23 19.58 -1.11
C GLU A 388 -10.84 20.99 -1.60
N LYS A 389 -11.43 21.44 -2.73
CA LYS A 389 -11.23 22.79 -3.23
C LYS A 389 -11.82 23.83 -2.28
N GLU A 390 -13.08 23.66 -1.84
CA GLU A 390 -13.72 24.58 -0.90
C GLU A 390 -12.98 24.61 0.44
N LEU A 391 -12.53 23.46 0.94
CA LEU A 391 -11.70 23.38 2.15
C LEU A 391 -10.41 24.21 1.97
N SER A 392 -9.71 24.02 0.86
CA SER A 392 -8.47 24.75 0.56
C SER A 392 -8.69 26.27 0.46
N ASP A 393 -9.75 26.69 -0.25
CA ASP A 393 -10.11 28.12 -0.42
C ASP A 393 -10.45 28.77 0.94
N LYS A 394 -11.17 28.05 1.81
CA LYS A 394 -11.52 28.51 3.16
C LYS A 394 -10.33 28.57 4.11
N LEU A 395 -9.40 27.62 4.02
CA LEU A 395 -8.14 27.67 4.79
C LEU A 395 -7.30 28.88 4.40
N ALA A 396 -7.18 29.19 3.09
CA ALA A 396 -6.49 30.38 2.62
C ALA A 396 -7.19 31.68 3.09
N ALA A 397 -8.53 31.67 3.18
CA ALA A 397 -9.29 32.80 3.70
C ALA A 397 -9.08 33.03 5.21
N LEU A 398 -8.83 31.98 6.01
CA LEU A 398 -8.42 32.10 7.41
C LEU A 398 -7.07 32.80 7.54
N GLU A 399 -6.08 32.36 6.76
CA GLU A 399 -4.74 32.93 6.77
C GLU A 399 -4.74 34.40 6.35
N ALA A 400 -5.55 34.75 5.35
CA ALA A 400 -5.74 36.15 4.94
C ALA A 400 -6.37 37.04 6.02
N ARG A 401 -7.07 36.46 7.00
CA ARG A 401 -7.64 37.15 8.17
C ARG A 401 -6.74 37.09 9.42
N GLY A 402 -5.50 36.63 9.27
CA GLY A 402 -4.51 36.58 10.34
C GLY A 402 -4.66 35.40 11.31
N VAL A 403 -5.41 34.37 10.92
CA VAL A 403 -5.47 33.09 11.65
C VAL A 403 -4.58 32.09 10.93
N LYS A 404 -3.53 31.63 11.62
CA LYS A 404 -2.60 30.66 11.05
C LYS A 404 -3.20 29.25 11.08
N VAL A 405 -3.09 28.52 9.99
CA VAL A 405 -3.45 27.10 9.92
C VAL A 405 -2.24 26.28 10.36
N GLU A 406 -2.36 25.62 11.51
CA GLU A 406 -1.30 24.79 12.09
C GLU A 406 -1.35 23.36 11.60
N GLY A 407 -2.53 22.84 11.24
CA GLY A 407 -2.71 21.51 10.70
C GLY A 407 -4.11 21.27 10.15
N ARG A 408 -4.19 20.29 9.26
CA ARG A 408 -5.44 19.79 8.71
C ARG A 408 -5.33 18.28 8.53
N ILE A 409 -6.31 17.54 9.04
CA ILE A 409 -6.39 16.08 8.93
C ILE A 409 -7.80 15.73 8.49
N ARG A 410 -7.93 14.89 7.46
CA ARG A 410 -9.23 14.43 6.98
C ARG A 410 -9.88 13.49 7.97
N ILE A 411 -11.21 13.41 7.94
CA ILE A 411 -12.00 12.51 8.76
C ILE A 411 -12.55 11.44 7.85
N SER A 412 -12.33 10.18 8.21
CA SER A 412 -12.90 9.03 7.51
C SER A 412 -14.19 8.57 8.16
N ASP A 413 -15.05 7.95 7.39
CA ASP A 413 -16.30 7.30 7.81
C ASP A 413 -16.18 5.76 7.88
N TYR A 414 -14.92 5.24 7.92
CA TYR A 414 -14.61 3.80 7.99
C TYR A 414 -14.86 3.20 9.36
#